data_1850b315d1f1af0c465f4c206a5a3648
#
_entry.id   1850b315d1f1af0c465f4c206a5a3648
#
_cell.length_a   1.000
_cell.length_b   1.000
_cell.length_c   1.000
_cell.angle_alpha   90.00
_cell.angle_beta   90.00
_cell.angle_gamma   90.00
#
_symmetry.space_group_name_H-M   'P 1'
#
loop_
_entity.id
_entity.type
_entity.pdbx_description
1 polymer ?
#
loop_
_entity_poly.entity_id
_entity_poly.type
_entity_poly.pdbx_seq_one_letter_code
_entity_poly.pdbx_strand_id
1 'polypeptide(L)'
;SKVTQSNITEAIEWIQKNKATKRTNKKVGFSQTVEFQVGLKDYDPKKDKRFAGTVRLPHIPRENLKICLIADAKHQEEAKQANLNIDVTDLDTLKKFNKDKKLIKNWAKQYSVLLATDTLIKKIPVVLGPTLNRIGMFPQVLSHDVKIKDKVNDTRASIKFQLKKVTCLSVAIGSEDMNEEELRQNITMAQNFLVSLLKKGWHNVKTINIKTTQGRPFKLLC
;
A
#
# COMPACT_ATOMS: atom_id res chain seq x y z
N SER A 1 -17.01 -10.63 14.86
CA SER A 1 -15.79 -10.98 14.12
C SER A 1 -15.60 -12.51 14.17
N LYS A 2 -15.25 -13.12 13.04
CA LYS A 2 -14.90 -14.56 13.01
C LYS A 2 -13.46 -14.83 13.46
N VAL A 3 -12.66 -13.80 13.59
CA VAL A 3 -11.29 -13.85 14.11
C VAL A 3 -11.29 -13.27 15.51
N THR A 4 -10.85 -14.06 16.49
CA THR A 4 -10.74 -13.64 17.88
C THR A 4 -9.48 -12.83 18.11
N GLN A 5 -9.47 -12.01 19.15
CA GLN A 5 -8.26 -11.25 19.50
C GLN A 5 -7.11 -12.17 19.92
N SER A 6 -7.44 -13.29 20.60
CA SER A 6 -6.44 -14.30 20.97
C SER A 6 -5.70 -14.87 19.76
N ASN A 7 -6.41 -15.19 18.67
CA ASN A 7 -5.78 -15.68 17.44
C ASN A 7 -4.84 -14.65 16.82
N ILE A 8 -5.18 -13.36 16.92
CA ILE A 8 -4.31 -12.27 16.41
C ILE A 8 -3.03 -12.19 17.27
N THR A 9 -3.16 -12.26 18.59
CA THR A 9 -2.03 -12.25 19.52
C THR A 9 -1.10 -13.44 19.26
N GLU A 10 -1.66 -14.65 19.15
CA GLU A 10 -0.86 -15.85 18.80
C GLU A 10 -0.13 -15.72 17.47
N ALA A 11 -0.78 -15.11 16.46
CA ALA A 11 -0.17 -14.87 15.16
C ALA A 11 1.02 -13.90 15.26
N ILE A 12 0.89 -12.85 16.07
CA ILE A 12 1.94 -11.85 16.27
C ILE A 12 3.11 -12.47 17.03
N GLU A 13 2.86 -13.20 18.10
CA GLU A 13 3.89 -13.95 18.84
C GLU A 13 4.62 -14.94 17.92
N TRP A 14 3.86 -15.64 17.07
CA TRP A 14 4.44 -16.57 16.12
C TRP A 14 5.38 -15.86 15.13
N ILE A 15 4.97 -14.70 14.62
CA ILE A 15 5.82 -13.86 13.73
C ILE A 15 7.08 -13.43 14.47
N GLN A 16 6.95 -12.97 15.72
CA GLN A 16 8.08 -12.49 16.51
C GLN A 16 9.07 -13.63 16.84
N LYS A 17 8.56 -14.80 17.22
CA LYS A 17 9.37 -16.00 17.47
C LYS A 17 10.09 -16.50 16.20
N ASN A 18 9.45 -16.35 15.04
CA ASN A 18 9.99 -16.80 13.75
C ASN A 18 10.78 -15.73 12.97
N LYS A 19 11.05 -14.56 13.57
CA LYS A 19 11.94 -13.53 12.97
C LYS A 19 13.29 -14.12 12.50
N ALA A 20 13.81 -15.10 13.20
CA ALA A 20 15.10 -15.75 12.91
C ALA A 20 15.00 -17.01 12.04
N THR A 21 13.81 -17.59 11.85
CA THR A 21 13.66 -18.82 11.06
C THR A 21 13.69 -18.50 9.57
N LYS A 22 14.88 -18.38 9.08
CA LYS A 22 15.18 -18.17 7.68
C LYS A 22 15.02 -19.46 6.91
N ARG A 23 14.38 -19.36 5.76
CA ARG A 23 14.45 -20.41 4.73
C ARG A 23 15.87 -20.65 4.23
N THR A 24 16.75 -19.73 4.47
CA THR A 24 18.19 -19.81 4.21
C THR A 24 18.87 -19.20 5.42
N ASN A 25 19.84 -19.89 6.05
CA ASN A 25 20.62 -19.45 7.22
C ASN A 25 21.37 -18.11 7.06
N LYS A 26 20.93 -17.23 6.17
CA LYS A 26 21.46 -15.89 5.94
C LYS A 26 20.65 -14.84 6.70
N LYS A 27 21.30 -13.98 7.46
CA LYS A 27 20.69 -12.79 8.09
C LYS A 27 20.08 -11.90 7.00
N VAL A 28 18.76 -11.68 7.03
CA VAL A 28 18.13 -10.69 6.17
C VAL A 28 18.51 -9.33 6.74
N GLY A 29 19.28 -8.57 5.96
CA GLY A 29 19.83 -7.28 6.40
C GLY A 29 18.80 -6.13 6.40
N PHE A 30 17.49 -6.44 6.34
CA PHE A 30 16.41 -5.44 6.34
C PHE A 30 15.21 -5.91 7.17
N SER A 31 14.47 -4.97 7.70
CA SER A 31 13.20 -5.23 8.40
C SER A 31 12.15 -5.76 7.43
N GLN A 32 11.54 -6.90 7.77
CA GLN A 32 10.54 -7.53 6.92
C GLN A 32 9.16 -6.89 7.13
N THR A 33 8.44 -6.71 6.03
CA THR A 33 7.05 -6.26 6.07
C THR A 33 6.14 -7.39 6.49
N VAL A 34 5.18 -7.09 7.37
CA VAL A 34 4.08 -7.98 7.74
C VAL A 34 2.93 -7.78 6.75
N GLU A 35 2.55 -8.87 6.09
CA GLU A 35 1.50 -8.88 5.08
C GLU A 35 0.24 -9.55 5.60
N PHE A 36 -0.89 -8.90 5.35
CA PHE A 36 -2.24 -9.44 5.54
C PHE A 36 -2.75 -9.99 4.22
N GLN A 37 -2.94 -11.30 4.16
CA GLN A 37 -3.34 -12.02 2.96
C GLN A 37 -4.73 -12.62 3.15
N VAL A 38 -5.61 -12.36 2.18
CA VAL A 38 -7.00 -12.80 2.24
C VAL A 38 -7.37 -13.54 0.97
N GLY A 39 -7.95 -14.72 1.13
CA GLY A 39 -8.63 -15.45 0.08
C GLY A 39 -10.14 -15.21 0.15
N LEU A 40 -10.74 -14.82 -0.97
CA LEU A 40 -12.17 -14.61 -1.08
C LEU A 40 -12.87 -15.86 -1.64
N LYS A 41 -14.13 -16.05 -1.29
CA LYS A 41 -15.03 -17.06 -1.84
C LYS A 41 -16.32 -16.40 -2.32
N ASP A 42 -17.04 -17.10 -3.19
CA ASP A 42 -18.31 -16.63 -3.76
C ASP A 42 -18.20 -15.25 -4.42
N TYR A 43 -17.05 -14.99 -5.06
CA TYR A 43 -16.75 -13.75 -5.75
C TYR A 43 -16.16 -14.07 -7.14
N ASP A 44 -16.83 -13.63 -8.20
CA ASP A 44 -16.34 -13.79 -9.57
C ASP A 44 -15.69 -12.48 -10.06
N PRO A 45 -14.34 -12.44 -10.22
CA PRO A 45 -13.63 -11.24 -10.67
C PRO A 45 -14.02 -10.76 -12.07
N LYS A 46 -14.67 -11.62 -12.87
CA LYS A 46 -15.12 -11.28 -14.23
C LYS A 46 -16.52 -10.67 -14.24
N LYS A 47 -17.43 -11.19 -13.40
CA LYS A 47 -18.85 -10.81 -13.37
C LYS A 47 -19.15 -9.77 -12.29
N ASP A 48 -18.55 -9.93 -11.11
CA ASP A 48 -18.82 -9.04 -10.00
C ASP A 48 -18.12 -7.68 -10.13
N LYS A 49 -18.79 -6.64 -9.62
CA LYS A 49 -18.19 -5.30 -9.55
C LYS A 49 -16.94 -5.33 -8.68
N ARG A 50 -15.81 -4.95 -9.26
CA ARG A 50 -14.54 -4.83 -8.53
C ARG A 50 -14.63 -3.70 -7.52
N PHE A 51 -14.17 -3.97 -6.32
CA PHE A 51 -14.05 -2.95 -5.28
C PHE A 51 -12.62 -2.42 -5.18
N ALA A 52 -12.52 -1.17 -4.80
CA ALA A 52 -11.27 -0.55 -4.37
C ALA A 52 -11.60 0.38 -3.20
N GLY A 53 -10.84 0.27 -2.14
CA GLY A 53 -10.98 1.14 -0.98
C GLY A 53 -9.61 1.42 -0.37
N THR A 54 -9.47 2.60 0.22
CA THR A 54 -8.26 3.01 0.94
C THR A 54 -8.63 3.31 2.38
N VAL A 55 -7.85 2.81 3.31
CA VAL A 55 -8.02 3.08 4.74
C VAL A 55 -6.71 3.58 5.32
N ARG A 56 -6.79 4.55 6.23
CA ARG A 56 -5.66 5.01 7.01
C ARG A 56 -5.53 4.12 8.25
N LEU A 57 -4.34 3.56 8.42
CA LEU A 57 -4.00 2.79 9.62
C LEU A 57 -3.59 3.71 10.77
N PRO A 58 -3.80 3.31 12.03
CA PRO A 58 -3.32 4.03 13.20
C PRO A 58 -1.80 4.19 13.22
N HIS A 59 -1.08 3.13 12.85
CA HIS A 59 0.39 3.10 12.84
C HIS A 59 0.91 2.91 11.42
N ILE A 60 2.01 3.61 11.08
CA ILE A 60 2.59 3.61 9.74
C ILE A 60 3.18 2.22 9.42
N PRO A 61 2.66 1.49 8.42
CA PRO A 61 3.13 0.14 8.11
C PRO A 61 4.51 0.12 7.42
N ARG A 62 4.89 1.19 6.75
CA ARG A 62 6.15 1.31 6.01
C ARG A 62 6.71 2.72 6.13
N GLU A 63 7.79 2.89 6.89
CA GLU A 63 8.47 4.18 7.03
C GLU A 63 9.20 4.58 5.74
N ASN A 64 9.91 3.63 5.12
CA ASN A 64 10.74 3.86 3.94
C ASN A 64 9.97 3.72 2.62
N LEU A 65 8.76 4.31 2.54
CA LEU A 65 7.99 4.30 1.32
C LEU A 65 8.57 5.33 0.33
N LYS A 66 9.01 4.86 -0.84
CA LYS A 66 9.48 5.76 -1.92
C LYS A 66 8.30 6.46 -2.56
N ILE A 67 8.20 7.75 -2.35
CA ILE A 67 7.14 8.61 -2.88
C ILE A 67 7.75 9.57 -3.88
N CYS A 68 7.11 9.73 -5.05
CA CYS A 68 7.43 10.78 -5.99
C CYS A 68 6.29 11.79 -6.06
N LEU A 69 6.63 13.06 -5.94
CA LEU A 69 5.71 14.18 -6.03
C LEU A 69 5.90 14.89 -7.37
N ILE A 70 4.84 14.93 -8.18
CA ILE A 70 4.77 15.73 -9.39
C ILE A 70 4.17 17.08 -8.99
N ALA A 71 5.00 18.10 -8.88
CA ALA A 71 4.64 19.35 -8.23
C ALA A 71 4.83 20.57 -9.14
N ASP A 72 3.98 21.57 -8.88
CA ASP A 72 4.16 22.94 -9.37
C ASP A 72 5.31 23.62 -8.59
N ALA A 73 5.83 24.74 -9.09
CA ALA A 73 6.93 25.49 -8.50
C ALA A 73 6.71 25.78 -6.99
N LYS A 74 5.49 26.18 -6.61
CA LYS A 74 5.12 26.43 -5.21
C LYS A 74 5.34 25.22 -4.30
N HIS A 75 4.80 24.08 -4.68
CA HIS A 75 4.93 22.85 -3.89
C HIS A 75 6.33 22.24 -3.94
N GLN A 76 7.13 22.56 -4.97
CA GLN A 76 8.53 22.16 -5.00
C GLN A 76 9.36 22.88 -3.95
N GLU A 77 9.14 24.19 -3.77
CA GLU A 77 9.79 24.99 -2.73
C GLU A 77 9.37 24.50 -1.34
N GLU A 78 8.09 24.26 -1.15
CA GLU A 78 7.54 23.73 0.10
C GLU A 78 8.11 22.35 0.44
N ALA A 79 8.24 21.46 -0.55
CA ALA A 79 8.83 20.13 -0.37
C ALA A 79 10.33 20.19 0.01
N LYS A 80 11.08 21.14 -0.57
CA LYS A 80 12.48 21.37 -0.23
C LYS A 80 12.63 21.91 1.19
N GLN A 81 11.77 22.87 1.60
CA GLN A 81 11.78 23.43 2.95
C GLN A 81 11.41 22.40 4.01
N ALA A 82 10.47 21.51 3.70
CA ALA A 82 10.01 20.47 4.63
C ALA A 82 11.01 19.33 4.83
N ASN A 83 12.11 19.29 4.07
CA ASN A 83 13.19 18.29 4.13
C ASN A 83 12.66 16.84 4.18
N LEU A 84 11.60 16.57 3.42
CA LEU A 84 10.96 15.27 3.34
C LEU A 84 11.80 14.38 2.39
N ASN A 85 11.98 13.13 2.77
CA ASN A 85 12.65 12.13 1.92
C ASN A 85 11.70 11.68 0.80
N ILE A 86 11.44 12.59 -0.15
CA ILE A 86 10.58 12.38 -1.32
C ILE A 86 11.26 12.93 -2.57
N ASP A 87 11.10 12.23 -3.68
CA ASP A 87 11.58 12.71 -4.96
C ASP A 87 10.56 13.68 -5.56
N VAL A 88 11.03 14.83 -6.01
CA VAL A 88 10.18 15.85 -6.65
C VAL A 88 10.50 15.92 -8.12
N THR A 89 9.47 15.88 -8.97
CA THR A 89 9.61 15.86 -10.43
C THR A 89 8.68 16.91 -11.06
N ASP A 90 9.18 17.57 -12.10
CA ASP A 90 8.40 18.52 -12.89
C ASP A 90 7.69 17.86 -14.07
N LEU A 91 6.65 18.51 -14.56
CA LEU A 91 5.93 18.10 -15.75
C LEU A 91 6.85 18.11 -17.00
N ASP A 92 7.80 19.04 -17.08
CA ASP A 92 8.71 19.15 -18.22
C ASP A 92 9.71 17.98 -18.26
N THR A 93 10.15 17.51 -17.11
CA THR A 93 10.95 16.28 -17.02
C THR A 93 10.16 15.07 -17.53
N LEU A 94 8.86 15.00 -17.23
CA LEU A 94 8.00 13.92 -17.70
C LEU A 94 7.72 13.99 -19.21
N LYS A 95 7.71 15.18 -19.82
CA LYS A 95 7.60 15.36 -21.29
C LYS A 95 8.76 14.71 -22.03
N LYS A 96 9.97 14.67 -21.44
CA LYS A 96 11.16 14.05 -22.03
C LYS A 96 10.99 12.55 -22.31
N PHE A 97 10.06 11.88 -21.63
CA PHE A 97 9.76 10.47 -21.89
C PHE A 97 9.03 10.23 -23.23
N ASN A 98 8.56 11.27 -23.94
CA ASN A 98 7.94 11.19 -25.27
C ASN A 98 6.88 10.09 -25.40
N LYS A 99 6.13 9.83 -24.32
CA LYS A 99 5.11 8.77 -24.23
C LYS A 99 5.66 7.34 -24.41
N ASP A 100 6.99 7.13 -24.28
CA ASP A 100 7.54 5.79 -24.33
C ASP A 100 7.06 4.95 -23.14
N LYS A 101 6.34 3.88 -23.46
CA LYS A 101 5.73 2.98 -22.48
C LYS A 101 6.78 2.28 -21.60
N LYS A 102 7.96 1.95 -22.16
CA LYS A 102 9.00 1.23 -21.41
C LYS A 102 9.67 2.15 -20.41
N LEU A 103 10.05 3.36 -20.84
CA LEU A 103 10.67 4.36 -19.98
C LEU A 103 9.75 4.77 -18.84
N ILE A 104 8.48 5.09 -19.14
CA ILE A 104 7.47 5.46 -18.13
C ILE A 104 7.25 4.32 -17.12
N LYS A 105 7.17 3.08 -17.59
CA LYS A 105 7.01 1.91 -16.73
C LYS A 105 8.21 1.71 -15.79
N ASN A 106 9.43 1.85 -16.31
CA ASN A 106 10.64 1.70 -15.52
C ASN A 106 10.79 2.83 -14.49
N TRP A 107 10.47 4.05 -14.87
CA TRP A 107 10.44 5.19 -13.96
C TRP A 107 9.39 5.00 -12.85
N ALA A 108 8.16 4.67 -13.20
CA ALA A 108 7.07 4.50 -12.23
C ALA A 108 7.34 3.36 -11.24
N LYS A 109 8.01 2.29 -11.67
CA LYS A 109 8.34 1.15 -10.79
C LYS A 109 9.37 1.45 -9.71
N GLN A 110 10.11 2.56 -9.82
CA GLN A 110 11.06 2.99 -8.79
C GLN A 110 10.35 3.50 -7.54
N TYR A 111 9.09 3.93 -7.70
CA TYR A 111 8.27 4.51 -6.64
C TYR A 111 7.15 3.57 -6.23
N SER A 112 6.78 3.66 -4.96
CA SER A 112 5.64 2.92 -4.42
C SER A 112 4.33 3.69 -4.59
N VAL A 113 4.39 5.02 -4.48
CA VAL A 113 3.25 5.92 -4.63
C VAL A 113 3.67 7.17 -5.42
N LEU A 114 2.78 7.62 -6.28
CA LEU A 114 2.90 8.90 -6.98
C LEU A 114 1.87 9.87 -6.40
N LEU A 115 2.31 11.10 -6.10
CA LEU A 115 1.47 12.22 -5.74
C LEU A 115 1.52 13.25 -6.86
N ALA A 116 0.46 13.97 -7.09
CA ALA A 116 0.43 15.07 -8.06
C ALA A 116 -0.42 16.22 -7.56
N THR A 117 0.03 17.44 -7.82
CA THR A 117 -0.74 18.64 -7.55
C THR A 117 -2.03 18.64 -8.37
N ASP A 118 -3.10 19.15 -7.82
CA ASP A 118 -4.43 19.22 -8.45
C ASP A 118 -4.39 19.88 -9.83
N THR A 119 -3.62 20.94 -10.00
CA THR A 119 -3.41 21.65 -11.27
C THR A 119 -2.76 20.78 -12.35
N LEU A 120 -1.86 19.86 -11.96
CA LEU A 120 -1.10 19.03 -12.91
C LEU A 120 -1.75 17.69 -13.20
N ILE A 121 -2.59 17.18 -12.29
CA ILE A 121 -3.14 15.83 -12.41
C ILE A 121 -3.89 15.59 -13.71
N LYS A 122 -4.61 16.61 -14.23
CA LYS A 122 -5.32 16.55 -15.50
C LYS A 122 -4.38 16.54 -16.72
N LYS A 123 -3.19 17.12 -16.58
CA LYS A 123 -2.19 17.20 -17.65
C LYS A 123 -1.35 15.91 -17.77
N ILE A 124 -1.22 15.16 -16.70
CA ILE A 124 -0.40 13.92 -16.63
C ILE A 124 -0.83 12.89 -17.67
N PRO A 125 -2.12 12.55 -17.88
CA PRO A 125 -2.53 11.58 -18.90
C PRO A 125 -2.23 12.05 -20.33
N VAL A 126 -2.22 13.35 -20.56
CA VAL A 126 -1.89 13.93 -21.87
C VAL A 126 -0.42 13.77 -22.17
N VAL A 127 0.45 13.95 -21.16
CA VAL A 127 1.91 13.87 -21.28
C VAL A 127 2.41 12.42 -21.31
N LEU A 128 1.98 11.59 -20.36
CA LEU A 128 2.44 10.21 -20.18
C LEU A 128 1.54 9.15 -20.85
N GLY A 129 0.39 9.57 -21.37
CA GLY A 129 -0.60 8.65 -21.94
C GLY A 129 -1.23 7.71 -20.91
N PRO A 130 -1.84 6.59 -21.37
CA PRO A 130 -2.58 5.67 -20.51
C PRO A 130 -1.69 4.68 -19.72
N THR A 131 -0.37 4.83 -19.80
CA THR A 131 0.58 3.85 -19.26
C THR A 131 0.48 3.73 -17.75
N LEU A 132 0.37 4.84 -17.01
CA LEU A 132 0.24 4.84 -15.55
C LEU A 132 -1.06 4.15 -15.09
N ASN A 133 -2.17 4.39 -15.77
CA ASN A 133 -3.45 3.73 -15.47
C ASN A 133 -3.37 2.21 -15.70
N ARG A 134 -2.71 1.77 -16.77
CA ARG A 134 -2.54 0.34 -17.08
C ARG A 134 -1.67 -0.38 -16.05
N ILE A 135 -0.69 0.30 -15.49
CA ILE A 135 0.17 -0.25 -14.43
C ILE A 135 -0.56 -0.23 -13.08
N GLY A 136 -1.59 0.62 -12.93
CA GLY A 136 -2.32 0.81 -11.67
C GLY A 136 -1.63 1.78 -10.69
N MET A 137 -0.73 2.62 -11.20
CA MET A 137 0.05 3.61 -10.43
C MET A 137 -0.34 5.05 -10.79
N PHE A 138 -1.64 5.33 -10.93
CA PHE A 138 -2.09 6.69 -11.17
C PHE A 138 -1.83 7.56 -9.93
N PRO A 139 -1.32 8.82 -10.08
CA PRO A 139 -1.02 9.69 -8.96
C PRO A 139 -2.25 10.03 -8.11
N GLN A 140 -2.04 10.13 -6.80
CA GLN A 140 -3.04 10.65 -5.88
C GLN A 140 -2.98 12.18 -5.88
N VAL A 141 -4.13 12.82 -5.69
CA VAL A 141 -4.25 14.28 -5.69
C VAL A 141 -3.66 14.88 -4.42
N LEU A 142 -2.86 15.92 -4.59
CA LEU A 142 -2.44 16.85 -3.54
C LEU A 142 -3.16 18.18 -3.78
N SER A 143 -4.11 18.52 -2.91
CA SER A 143 -4.78 19.82 -2.93
C SER A 143 -3.88 20.91 -2.38
N HIS A 144 -4.05 22.14 -2.84
CA HIS A 144 -3.26 23.29 -2.40
C HIS A 144 -3.50 23.68 -0.92
N ASP A 145 -4.62 23.23 -0.34
CA ASP A 145 -5.00 23.52 1.05
C ASP A 145 -4.32 22.59 2.06
N VAL A 146 -3.73 21.49 1.60
CA VAL A 146 -3.14 20.47 2.46
C VAL A 146 -1.61 20.58 2.44
N LYS A 147 -0.99 20.65 3.61
CA LYS A 147 0.46 20.65 3.73
C LYS A 147 1.04 19.33 3.20
N ILE A 148 2.13 19.44 2.46
CA ILE A 148 2.81 18.27 1.86
C ILE A 148 3.17 17.23 2.94
N LYS A 149 3.67 17.68 4.09
CA LYS A 149 4.05 16.80 5.20
C LYS A 149 2.90 15.92 5.68
N ASP A 150 1.71 16.51 5.86
CA ASP A 150 0.54 15.79 6.33
C ASP A 150 0.07 14.77 5.29
N LYS A 151 0.05 15.18 4.01
CA LYS A 151 -0.31 14.27 2.91
C LYS A 151 0.66 13.11 2.75
N VAL A 152 1.96 13.34 2.90
CA VAL A 152 2.98 12.29 2.85
C VAL A 152 2.80 11.30 4.00
N ASN A 153 2.56 11.80 5.22
CA ASN A 153 2.30 10.95 6.39
C ASN A 153 1.01 10.14 6.21
N ASP A 154 -0.06 10.75 5.73
CA ASP A 154 -1.30 10.06 5.42
C ASP A 154 -1.12 8.99 4.34
N THR A 155 -0.31 9.28 3.32
CA THR A 155 0.01 8.32 2.27
C THR A 155 0.82 7.14 2.81
N ARG A 156 1.77 7.38 3.72
CA ARG A 156 2.55 6.33 4.39
C ARG A 156 1.69 5.45 5.29
N ALA A 157 0.72 6.05 5.98
CA ALA A 157 -0.20 5.34 6.86
C ALA A 157 -1.34 4.63 6.10
N SER A 158 -1.61 5.00 4.85
CA SER A 158 -2.74 4.48 4.09
C SER A 158 -2.41 3.16 3.39
N ILE A 159 -3.36 2.22 3.46
CA ILE A 159 -3.33 0.98 2.70
C ILE A 159 -4.51 0.91 1.74
N LYS A 160 -4.31 0.30 0.58
CA LYS A 160 -5.33 0.17 -0.46
C LYS A 160 -5.69 -1.29 -0.69
N PHE A 161 -6.95 -1.62 -0.46
CA PHE A 161 -7.53 -2.89 -0.91
C PHE A 161 -8.12 -2.71 -2.30
N GLN A 162 -7.67 -3.49 -3.23
CA GLN A 162 -8.17 -3.43 -4.60
C GLN A 162 -8.32 -4.86 -5.16
N LEU A 163 -9.54 -5.23 -5.53
CA LEU A 163 -9.79 -6.46 -6.25
C LEU A 163 -9.32 -6.32 -7.70
N LYS A 164 -8.40 -7.20 -8.10
CA LYS A 164 -7.89 -7.28 -9.47
C LYS A 164 -8.60 -8.42 -10.22
N LYS A 165 -7.86 -9.25 -10.94
CA LYS A 165 -8.38 -10.40 -11.72
C LYS A 165 -8.46 -11.70 -10.91
N VAL A 166 -7.95 -11.71 -9.68
CA VAL A 166 -7.87 -12.89 -8.82
C VAL A 166 -8.58 -12.64 -7.50
N THR A 167 -9.08 -13.70 -6.87
CA THR A 167 -9.80 -13.64 -5.58
C THR A 167 -8.88 -13.61 -4.37
N CYS A 168 -7.58 -13.40 -4.56
CA CYS A 168 -6.60 -13.25 -3.48
C CYS A 168 -6.12 -11.80 -3.38
N LEU A 169 -6.08 -11.27 -2.17
CA LEU A 169 -5.62 -9.93 -1.84
C LEU A 169 -4.46 -10.02 -0.85
N SER A 170 -3.44 -9.20 -1.04
CA SER A 170 -2.33 -9.04 -0.09
C SER A 170 -2.04 -7.56 0.12
N VAL A 171 -1.93 -7.16 1.38
CA VAL A 171 -1.66 -5.78 1.77
C VAL A 171 -0.67 -5.75 2.92
N ALA A 172 0.27 -4.81 2.90
CA ALA A 172 1.19 -4.58 3.99
C ALA A 172 0.50 -3.83 5.14
N ILE A 173 0.57 -4.39 6.34
CA ILE A 173 -0.08 -3.85 7.54
C ILE A 173 0.90 -3.40 8.62
N GLY A 174 2.17 -3.71 8.48
CA GLY A 174 3.20 -3.32 9.42
C GLY A 174 4.58 -3.86 9.07
N SER A 175 5.49 -3.66 10.00
CA SER A 175 6.87 -4.18 9.98
C SER A 175 7.06 -5.16 11.14
N GLU A 176 8.01 -6.08 11.02
CA GLU A 176 8.37 -7.01 12.10
C GLU A 176 8.96 -6.33 13.32
N ASP A 177 9.39 -5.06 13.20
CA ASP A 177 9.97 -4.27 14.30
C ASP A 177 8.92 -3.50 15.10
N MET A 178 7.67 -3.48 14.64
CA MET A 178 6.56 -2.85 15.35
C MET A 178 6.20 -3.61 16.63
N ASN A 179 5.67 -2.86 17.61
CA ASN A 179 5.14 -3.44 18.83
C ASN A 179 3.91 -4.32 18.56
N GLU A 180 3.69 -5.29 19.45
CA GLU A 180 2.55 -6.20 19.35
C GLU A 180 1.21 -5.46 19.30
N GLU A 181 1.05 -4.45 20.16
CA GLU A 181 -0.17 -3.64 20.25
C GLU A 181 -0.43 -2.86 18.96
N GLU A 182 0.61 -2.27 18.38
CA GLU A 182 0.53 -1.53 17.11
C GLU A 182 0.11 -2.44 15.95
N LEU A 183 0.73 -3.61 15.85
CA LEU A 183 0.36 -4.61 14.85
C LEU A 183 -1.08 -5.10 15.04
N ARG A 184 -1.50 -5.33 16.28
CA ARG A 184 -2.87 -5.75 16.61
C ARG A 184 -3.90 -4.73 16.17
N GLN A 185 -3.65 -3.45 16.43
CA GLN A 185 -4.54 -2.36 16.02
C GLN A 185 -4.62 -2.26 14.50
N ASN A 186 -3.50 -2.33 13.80
CA ASN A 186 -3.43 -2.28 12.35
C ASN A 186 -4.17 -3.48 11.71
N ILE A 187 -3.97 -4.70 12.23
CA ILE A 187 -4.65 -5.92 11.76
C ILE A 187 -6.17 -5.78 11.92
N THR A 188 -6.61 -5.36 13.10
CA THR A 188 -8.04 -5.20 13.40
C THR A 188 -8.70 -4.18 12.49
N MET A 189 -8.05 -3.03 12.29
CA MET A 189 -8.54 -1.98 11.39
C MET A 189 -8.61 -2.46 9.94
N ALA A 190 -7.55 -3.09 9.45
CA ALA A 190 -7.48 -3.62 8.09
C ALA A 190 -8.55 -4.68 7.82
N GLN A 191 -8.76 -5.59 8.78
CA GLN A 191 -9.77 -6.64 8.71
C GLN A 191 -11.19 -6.07 8.67
N ASN A 192 -11.53 -5.15 9.59
CA ASN A 192 -12.85 -4.54 9.66
C ASN A 192 -13.16 -3.75 8.39
N PHE A 193 -12.19 -3.00 7.90
CA PHE A 193 -12.35 -2.25 6.66
C PHE A 193 -12.55 -3.17 5.45
N LEU A 194 -11.77 -4.25 5.32
CA LEU A 194 -11.96 -5.18 4.22
C LEU A 194 -13.37 -5.79 4.24
N VAL A 195 -13.83 -6.23 5.41
CA VAL A 195 -15.17 -6.82 5.55
C VAL A 195 -16.27 -5.83 5.17
N SER A 196 -16.11 -4.54 5.47
CA SER A 196 -17.05 -3.50 5.06
C SER A 196 -17.11 -3.28 3.54
N LEU A 197 -16.03 -3.57 2.81
CA LEU A 197 -15.98 -3.46 1.35
C LEU A 197 -16.64 -4.65 0.63
N LEU A 198 -16.77 -5.79 1.31
CA LEU A 198 -17.31 -7.02 0.73
C LEU A 198 -18.84 -7.01 0.74
N LYS A 199 -19.48 -7.46 -0.36
CA LYS A 199 -20.94 -7.48 -0.51
C LYS A 199 -21.67 -8.28 0.58
N LYS A 200 -21.13 -9.45 0.93
CA LYS A 200 -21.70 -10.36 1.95
C LYS A 200 -20.83 -10.38 3.22
N GLY A 201 -19.97 -9.36 3.42
CA GLY A 201 -19.12 -9.25 4.59
C GLY A 201 -18.28 -10.53 4.82
N TRP A 202 -18.36 -11.09 6.02
CA TRP A 202 -17.62 -12.28 6.41
C TRP A 202 -17.92 -13.54 5.58
N HIS A 203 -19.08 -13.64 4.96
CA HIS A 203 -19.43 -14.79 4.13
C HIS A 203 -18.59 -14.88 2.87
N ASN A 204 -18.07 -13.76 2.38
CA ASN A 204 -17.16 -13.72 1.24
C ASN A 204 -15.70 -14.02 1.60
N VAL A 205 -15.36 -14.15 2.89
CA VAL A 205 -14.00 -14.47 3.31
C VAL A 205 -13.83 -15.98 3.40
N LYS A 206 -12.83 -16.52 2.70
CA LYS A 206 -12.46 -17.94 2.73
C LYS A 206 -11.35 -18.18 3.76
N THR A 207 -10.24 -17.46 3.62
CA THR A 207 -9.05 -17.62 4.45
C THR A 207 -8.44 -16.27 4.76
N ILE A 208 -7.88 -16.14 5.97
CA ILE A 208 -7.04 -15.01 6.35
C ILE A 208 -5.72 -15.56 6.87
N ASN A 209 -4.63 -15.07 6.31
CA ASN A 209 -3.28 -15.41 6.73
C ASN A 209 -2.49 -14.14 7.02
N ILE A 210 -1.60 -14.22 8.00
CA ILE A 210 -0.58 -13.20 8.26
C ILE A 210 0.79 -13.84 8.05
N LYS A 211 1.68 -13.12 7.39
CA LYS A 211 3.06 -13.57 7.18
C LYS A 211 4.03 -12.41 7.09
N THR A 212 5.28 -12.66 7.37
CA THR A 212 6.37 -11.76 6.96
C THR A 212 6.78 -12.06 5.53
N THR A 213 7.48 -11.13 4.85
CA THR A 213 7.84 -11.25 3.42
C THR A 213 8.49 -12.60 3.08
N GLN A 214 9.39 -13.11 3.91
CA GLN A 214 10.07 -14.39 3.71
C GLN A 214 9.62 -15.50 4.68
N GLY A 215 8.76 -15.17 5.66
CA GLY A 215 8.28 -16.08 6.69
C GLY A 215 7.21 -17.06 6.19
N ARG A 216 6.92 -18.04 7.01
CA ARG A 216 5.79 -18.93 6.79
C ARG A 216 4.47 -18.23 7.15
N PRO A 217 3.38 -18.49 6.43
CA PRO A 217 2.08 -17.91 6.76
C PRO A 217 1.54 -18.51 8.06
N PHE A 218 1.00 -17.67 8.92
CA PHE A 218 0.17 -18.06 10.05
C PHE A 218 -1.31 -17.87 9.65
N LYS A 219 -2.11 -18.88 9.91
CA LYS A 219 -3.51 -18.92 9.48
C LYS A 219 -4.41 -18.40 10.61
N LEU A 220 -5.12 -17.30 10.35
CA LEU A 220 -6.07 -16.71 11.30
C LEU A 220 -7.48 -17.26 11.13
N LEU A 221 -7.87 -17.56 9.87
CA LEU A 221 -9.20 -18.06 9.52
C LEU A 221 -9.08 -19.11 8.42
N CYS A 222 -9.82 -20.20 8.58
CA CYS A 222 -10.03 -21.27 7.59
C CYS A 222 -11.42 -21.19 6.98
#